data_e54b9a020cd210df07b35a30cf131628
#
_entry.id   e54b9a020cd210df07b35a30cf131628
#
_cell.length_a   1.000
_cell.length_b   1.000
_cell.length_c   1.000
_cell.angle_alpha   90.00
_cell.angle_beta   90.00
_cell.angle_gamma   90.00
#
_symmetry.space_group_name_H-M   'P 1'
#
loop_
_entity.id
_entity.type
_entity.pdbx_description
1 polymer ?
#
loop_
_entity_poly.entity_id
_entity_poly.type
_entity_poly.pdbx_seq_one_letter_code
_entity_poly.pdbx_strand_id
1 'polypeptide(L)' 'MASSRIFIKGLPPNITEAEFRKHFSAKGREITDVKLIPQRRIGYVGYKTPEDASKAVKYFNKSYIRMSKIAVESQTPP' A
#
# COMPACT_ATOMS: atom_id res chain seq x y z
N MET A 1 -14.69 1.07 13.29
CA MET A 1 -14.48 2.10 12.27
C MET A 1 -13.55 1.62 11.19
N ALA A 2 -13.83 1.97 9.96
CA ALA A 2 -12.98 1.58 8.85
C ALA A 2 -11.68 2.40 8.88
N SER A 3 -10.58 1.74 8.59
CA SER A 3 -9.28 2.40 8.53
C SER A 3 -9.01 2.94 7.13
N SER A 4 -8.42 4.12 7.06
CA SER A 4 -7.96 4.67 5.79
C SER A 4 -6.51 4.28 5.47
N ARG A 5 -5.93 3.40 6.25
CA ARG A 5 -4.55 2.95 6.08
C ARG A 5 -4.53 1.47 5.66
N ILE A 6 -3.61 1.15 4.77
CA ILE A 6 -3.43 -0.23 4.30
C ILE A 6 -2.01 -0.70 4.62
N PHE A 7 -1.86 -2.01 4.72
CA PHE A 7 -0.60 -2.67 5.01
C PHE A 7 -0.21 -3.55 3.84
N ILE A 8 1.03 -3.42 3.37
CA ILE A 8 1.52 -4.13 2.20
C ILE A 8 2.69 -5.02 2.59
N LYS A 9 2.66 -6.27 2.16
CA LYS A 9 3.72 -7.26 2.39
C LYS A 9 4.27 -7.76 1.06
N GLY A 10 5.46 -8.33 1.11
CA GLY A 10 6.06 -8.94 -0.08
C GLY A 10 6.66 -7.95 -1.06
N LEU A 11 7.03 -6.77 -0.59
CA LEU A 11 7.62 -5.75 -1.44
C LEU A 11 9.00 -6.20 -1.96
N PRO A 12 9.39 -5.75 -3.17
CA PRO A 12 10.74 -6.04 -3.66
C PRO A 12 11.78 -5.33 -2.81
N PRO A 13 12.97 -5.94 -2.62
CA PRO A 13 13.99 -5.37 -1.73
C PRO A 13 14.57 -4.03 -2.21
N ASN A 14 14.48 -3.75 -3.49
CA ASN A 14 15.06 -2.54 -4.06
C ASN A 14 14.05 -1.44 -4.34
N ILE A 15 12.84 -1.57 -3.82
CA ILE A 15 11.82 -0.54 -4.04
C ILE A 15 12.17 0.73 -3.26
N THR A 16 11.96 1.88 -3.88
CA THR A 16 12.15 3.17 -3.23
C THR A 16 10.82 3.72 -2.74
N GLU A 17 10.87 4.65 -1.82
CA GLU A 17 9.66 5.29 -1.32
C GLU A 17 8.91 6.01 -2.45
N ALA A 18 9.64 6.64 -3.35
CA ALA A 18 9.02 7.33 -4.48
C ALA A 18 8.27 6.36 -5.39
N GLU A 19 8.84 5.21 -5.68
CA GLU A 19 8.18 4.20 -6.49
C GLU A 19 6.96 3.63 -5.78
N PHE A 20 7.09 3.37 -4.48
CA PHE A 20 6.02 2.85 -3.66
C PHE A 20 4.84 3.83 -3.65
N ARG A 21 5.11 5.09 -3.40
CA ARG A 21 4.09 6.14 -3.40
C ARG A 21 3.42 6.25 -4.77
N LYS A 22 4.22 6.27 -5.83
CA LYS A 22 3.69 6.37 -7.18
C LYS A 22 2.78 5.21 -7.53
N HIS A 23 3.18 4.00 -7.15
CA HIS A 23 2.38 2.81 -7.43
C HIS A 23 1.01 2.87 -6.76
N PHE A 24 0.97 3.27 -5.51
CA PHE A 24 -0.27 3.28 -4.74
C PHE A 24 -1.10 4.55 -4.91
N SER A 25 -0.56 5.59 -5.54
CA SER A 25 -1.32 6.80 -5.87
C SER A 25 -1.93 6.73 -7.27
N ALA A 26 -1.77 5.61 -7.97
CA ALA A 26 -2.30 5.46 -9.32
C ALA A 26 -3.82 5.65 -9.35
N LYS A 27 -4.32 6.07 -10.49
CA LYS A 27 -5.76 6.30 -10.72
C LYS A 27 -6.36 7.42 -9.86
N GLY A 28 -5.54 8.40 -9.51
CA GLY A 28 -6.03 9.60 -8.84
C GLY A 28 -6.34 9.45 -7.37
N ARG A 29 -5.91 8.34 -6.75
CA ARG A 29 -6.10 8.18 -5.31
C ARG A 29 -5.14 9.09 -4.56
N GLU A 30 -5.67 9.82 -3.60
CA GLU A 30 -4.85 10.71 -2.78
C GLU A 30 -4.27 9.96 -1.59
N ILE A 31 -2.95 9.98 -1.50
CA ILE A 31 -2.22 9.38 -0.39
C ILE A 31 -1.89 10.47 0.61
N THR A 32 -2.23 10.24 1.87
CA THR A 32 -1.93 11.20 2.93
C THR A 32 -0.61 10.88 3.61
N ASP A 33 -0.21 9.62 3.61
CA ASP A 33 0.95 9.17 4.36
C ASP A 33 1.52 7.90 3.74
N VAL A 34 2.82 7.75 3.79
CA VAL A 34 3.52 6.57 3.27
C VAL A 34 4.65 6.22 4.22
N LYS A 35 4.77 4.94 4.55
CA LYS A 35 5.89 4.44 5.31
C LYS A 35 6.41 3.17 4.65
N LEU A 36 7.70 3.15 4.36
CA LEU A 36 8.35 2.01 3.74
C LEU A 36 9.39 1.44 4.70
N ILE A 37 9.36 0.13 4.89
CA ILE A 37 10.34 -0.58 5.71
C ILE A 37 11.00 -1.62 4.83
N PRO A 38 12.05 -1.23 4.09
CA PRO A 38 12.66 -2.14 3.11
C PRO A 38 13.30 -3.37 3.72
N GLN A 39 13.81 -3.27 4.95
CA GLN A 39 14.44 -4.41 5.62
C GLN A 39 13.47 -5.56 5.83
N ARG A 40 12.19 -5.26 5.97
CA ARG A 40 11.15 -6.27 6.20
C ARG A 40 10.29 -6.49 4.97
N ARG A 41 10.54 -5.75 3.90
CA ARG A 41 9.75 -5.80 2.66
C ARG A 41 8.28 -5.53 2.91
N ILE A 42 8.00 -4.60 3.81
CA ILE A 42 6.63 -4.19 4.13
C ILE A 42 6.51 -2.69 4.01
N GLY A 43 5.27 -2.23 3.94
CA GLY A 43 5.01 -0.81 3.91
C GLY A 43 3.58 -0.51 4.32
N TYR A 44 3.33 0.77 4.61
CA TYR A 44 2.01 1.27 4.95
C TYR A 44 1.68 2.44 4.06
N VAL A 45 0.43 2.54 3.66
CA VAL A 45 -0.06 3.68 2.88
C VAL A 45 -1.34 4.19 3.52
N GLY A 46 -1.38 5.49 3.80
CA GLY A 46 -2.60 6.13 4.28
C GLY A 46 -3.31 6.82 3.13
N TYR A 47 -4.60 6.60 3.02
CA TYR A 47 -5.44 7.28 2.04
C TYR A 47 -6.31 8.32 2.71
N LYS A 48 -6.86 9.22 1.91
CA LYS A 48 -7.69 10.29 2.43
C LYS A 48 -8.98 9.76 3.03
N THR A 49 -9.55 8.72 2.46
CA THR A 49 -10.81 8.13 2.93
C THR A 49 -10.70 6.63 3.12
N PRO A 50 -11.49 6.03 4.01
CA PRO A 50 -11.54 4.57 4.13
C PRO A 50 -12.01 3.88 2.86
N GLU A 51 -12.85 4.54 2.07
CA GLU A 51 -13.30 3.99 0.80
C GLU A 51 -12.16 3.80 -0.17
N ASP A 52 -11.28 4.80 -0.26
CA ASP A 52 -10.11 4.71 -1.13
C ASP A 52 -9.19 3.60 -0.66
N ALA A 53 -8.99 3.46 0.64
CA ALA A 53 -8.17 2.39 1.20
C ALA A 53 -8.76 1.02 0.85
N SER A 54 -10.06 0.86 0.99
CA SER A 54 -10.74 -0.39 0.67
C SER A 54 -10.60 -0.74 -0.81
N LYS A 55 -10.77 0.24 -1.68
CA LYS A 55 -10.60 0.03 -3.12
C LYS A 55 -9.16 -0.34 -3.46
N ALA A 56 -8.21 0.30 -2.79
CA ALA A 56 -6.80 -0.01 -3.00
C ALA A 56 -6.47 -1.44 -2.61
N VAL A 57 -7.01 -1.91 -1.49
CA VAL A 57 -6.82 -3.30 -1.08
C VAL A 57 -7.30 -4.25 -2.17
N LYS A 58 -8.50 -4.04 -2.67
CA LYS A 58 -9.05 -4.90 -3.72
C LYS A 58 -8.27 -4.81 -5.02
N TYR A 59 -7.80 -3.62 -5.36
CA TYR A 59 -7.11 -3.39 -6.62
C TYR A 59 -5.68 -3.93 -6.60
N PHE A 60 -4.95 -3.70 -5.50
CA PHE A 60 -3.54 -4.04 -5.43
C PHE A 60 -3.23 -5.40 -4.82
N ASN A 61 -4.17 -5.99 -4.10
CA ASN A 61 -3.92 -7.29 -3.47
C ASN A 61 -3.61 -8.34 -4.53
N LYS A 62 -2.57 -9.12 -4.29
CA LYS A 62 -2.10 -10.15 -5.21
C LYS A 62 -1.62 -9.59 -6.55
N SER A 63 -1.25 -8.32 -6.58
CA SER A 63 -0.62 -7.75 -7.77
C SER A 63 0.90 -7.88 -7.65
N TYR A 64 1.60 -7.43 -8.68
CA TYR A 64 3.06 -7.54 -8.73
C TYR A 64 3.70 -6.17 -8.83
N ILE A 65 4.81 -6.01 -8.12
CA ILE A 65 5.71 -4.87 -8.28
C ILE A 65 7.06 -5.46 -8.62
N ARG A 66 7.58 -5.16 -9.82
CA ARG A 66 8.89 -5.67 -10.27
C ARG A 66 9.01 -7.19 -10.10
N MET A 67 7.99 -7.91 -10.51
CA MET A 67 7.95 -9.37 -10.43
C MET A 67 7.79 -9.93 -9.02
N SER A 68 7.64 -9.06 -8.02
CA SER A 68 7.37 -9.51 -6.64
C SER A 68 5.88 -9.44 -6.38
N LYS A 69 5.30 -10.56 -6.02
CA LYS A 69 3.89 -10.60 -5.67
C LYS A 69 3.68 -9.99 -4.30
N ILE A 70 2.82 -8.99 -4.22
CA ILE A 70 2.54 -8.31 -2.97
C ILE A 70 1.19 -8.74 -2.42
N ALA A 71 1.06 -8.67 -1.11
CA ALA A 71 -0.21 -8.87 -0.42
C ALA A 71 -0.59 -7.55 0.24
N VAL A 72 -1.84 -7.15 0.05
CA VAL A 72 -2.34 -5.88 0.59
C VAL A 72 -3.55 -6.17 1.46
N GLU A 73 -3.59 -5.59 2.64
CA GLU A 73 -4.72 -5.76 3.53
C GLU A 73 -5.02 -4.44 4.26
N SER A 74 -6.27 -4.28 4.66
CA SER A 74 -6.66 -3.12 5.46
C SER A 74 -6.02 -3.21 6.83
N GLN A 75 -5.43 -2.10 7.27
CA GLN A 75 -4.93 -2.03 8.62
C GLN A 75 -6.05 -1.54 9.52
N THR A 76 -6.69 -2.46 10.22
CA THR A 76 -7.72 -2.10 11.19
C THR A 76 -7.09 -2.03 12.57
N PRO A 77 -7.47 -1.06 13.40
CA PRO A 77 -6.99 -1.05 14.77
C PRO A 77 -7.52 -2.24 15.54
N PRO A 78 -6.74 -2.75 16.48
CA PRO A 78 -7.18 -3.88 17.30
C PRO A 78 -8.39 -3.53 18.17
#